data_662b502082c65d85cd31430c40adda91
#
_entry.id   662b502082c65d85cd31430c40adda91
#
_cell.length_a   1.000
_cell.length_b   1.000
_cell.length_c   1.000
_cell.angle_alpha   90.00
_cell.angle_beta   90.00
_cell.angle_gamma   90.00
#
_symmetry.space_group_name_H-M   'P 1'
#
loop_
_entity.id
_entity.type
_entity.pdbx_description
1 polymer ?
#
loop_
_entity_poly.entity_id
_entity_poly.type
_entity_poly.pdbx_seq_one_letter_code
_entity_poly.pdbx_strand_id
1 'polypeptide(L)'
;MKIDATDAVAALSELVDAGFTHDFRIQNGKLVDVSAGLAVNPAEVTVRMKLRFETEPGSGDASNIYALEIADTGVKGFLVDAL
;
A
#
# COMPACT_ATOMS: atom_id res chain seq x y z
N MET A 1 13.23 4.96 -5.88
CA MET A 1 13.06 4.60 -4.47
C MET A 1 13.40 3.12 -4.28
N LYS A 2 14.14 2.80 -3.26
CA LYS A 2 14.51 1.42 -2.94
C LYS A 2 14.08 1.11 -1.50
N ILE A 3 13.36 -0.01 -1.32
CA ILE A 3 12.92 -0.46 0.00
C ILE A 3 13.80 -1.65 0.40
N ASP A 4 14.55 -1.49 1.47
CA ASP A 4 15.45 -2.52 2.00
C ASP A 4 14.86 -3.24 3.23
N ALA A 5 13.61 -2.97 3.54
CA ALA A 5 12.95 -3.54 4.71
C ALA A 5 12.84 -5.06 4.61
N THR A 6 12.99 -5.73 5.75
CA THR A 6 12.87 -7.19 5.86
C THR A 6 11.50 -7.63 6.37
N ASP A 7 10.67 -6.70 6.84
CA ASP A 7 9.32 -6.98 7.31
C ASP A 7 8.35 -5.86 6.89
N ALA A 8 7.05 -6.15 7.04
CA ALA A 8 5.99 -5.26 6.59
C ALA A 8 5.98 -3.92 7.35
N VAL A 9 6.24 -3.94 8.65
CA VAL A 9 6.22 -2.73 9.48
C VAL A 9 7.32 -1.77 9.05
N ALA A 10 8.53 -2.29 8.85
CA ALA A 10 9.66 -1.48 8.38
C ALA A 10 9.41 -0.96 6.97
N ALA A 11 8.79 -1.77 6.09
CA ALA A 11 8.45 -1.34 4.74
C ALA A 11 7.46 -0.18 4.73
N LEU A 12 6.43 -0.24 5.57
CA LEU A 12 5.46 0.85 5.69
C LEU A 12 6.13 2.14 6.17
N SER A 13 7.03 2.06 7.15
CA SER A 13 7.78 3.20 7.62
C SER A 13 8.61 3.84 6.50
N GLU A 14 9.31 3.03 5.71
CA GLU A 14 10.09 3.53 4.59
C GLU A 14 9.21 4.16 3.50
N LEU A 15 8.03 3.59 3.22
CA LEU A 15 7.09 4.15 2.26
C LEU A 15 6.58 5.52 2.73
N VAL A 16 6.22 5.65 4.00
CA VAL A 16 5.78 6.93 4.57
C VAL A 16 6.88 7.97 4.46
N ASP A 17 8.12 7.61 4.78
CA ASP A 17 9.27 8.50 4.65
C ASP A 17 9.52 8.92 3.19
N ALA A 18 9.16 8.07 2.23
CA ALA A 18 9.28 8.35 0.81
C ALA A 18 8.11 9.18 0.24
N GLY A 19 7.13 9.54 1.08
CA GLY A 19 6.00 10.37 0.67
C GLY A 19 4.70 9.62 0.43
N PHE A 20 4.67 8.29 0.63
CA PHE A 20 3.45 7.49 0.53
C PHE A 20 2.74 7.49 1.88
N THR A 21 2.06 8.60 2.18
CA THR A 21 1.56 8.90 3.53
C THR A 21 0.08 8.60 3.76
N HIS A 22 -0.69 8.41 2.70
CA HIS A 22 -2.13 8.12 2.83
C HIS A 22 -2.37 6.62 3.04
N ASP A 23 -3.34 6.30 3.89
CA ASP A 23 -3.76 4.93 4.16
C ASP A 23 -4.91 4.58 3.22
N PHE A 24 -4.67 3.64 2.30
CA PHE A 24 -5.70 3.12 1.41
C PHE A 24 -6.17 1.77 1.92
N ARG A 25 -7.47 1.51 1.80
CA ARG A 25 -8.07 0.22 2.18
C ARG A 25 -9.15 -0.19 1.19
N ILE A 26 -9.36 -1.49 1.09
CA ILE A 26 -10.50 -2.02 0.35
C ILE A 26 -11.66 -2.18 1.34
N GLN A 27 -12.74 -1.46 1.10
CA GLN A 27 -13.95 -1.50 1.92
C GLN A 27 -15.15 -1.77 1.01
N ASN A 28 -15.89 -2.83 1.29
CA ASN A 28 -17.06 -3.23 0.48
C ASN A 28 -16.74 -3.35 -1.02
N GLY A 29 -15.55 -3.88 -1.33
CA GLY A 29 -15.09 -4.04 -2.71
C GLY A 29 -14.60 -2.76 -3.38
N LYS A 30 -14.51 -1.66 -2.64
CA LYS A 30 -14.07 -0.37 -3.17
C LYS A 30 -12.77 0.08 -2.53
N LEU A 31 -11.93 0.74 -3.33
CA LEU A 31 -10.71 1.36 -2.81
C LEU A 31 -11.07 2.70 -2.17
N VAL A 32 -10.66 2.86 -0.91
CA VAL A 32 -10.95 4.06 -0.12
C VAL A 32 -9.64 4.65 0.41
N ASP A 33 -9.48 5.96 0.25
CA ASP A 33 -8.45 6.72 0.94
C ASP A 33 -8.99 7.05 2.33
N VAL A 34 -8.57 6.27 3.33
CA VAL A 34 -9.06 6.42 4.70
C VAL A 34 -8.56 7.73 5.31
N SER A 35 -7.35 8.17 4.94
CA SER A 35 -6.79 9.43 5.44
C SER A 35 -7.60 10.65 5.01
N ALA A 36 -8.16 10.60 3.79
CA ALA A 36 -8.98 11.69 3.26
C ALA A 36 -10.49 11.45 3.41
N GLY A 37 -10.90 10.22 3.73
CA GLY A 37 -12.30 9.86 3.83
C GLY A 37 -13.02 9.80 2.48
N LEU A 38 -12.32 9.46 1.40
CA LEU A 38 -12.85 9.49 0.03
C LEU A 38 -12.67 8.16 -0.67
N ALA A 39 -13.69 7.75 -1.44
CA ALA A 39 -13.54 6.63 -2.36
C ALA A 39 -12.66 7.06 -3.54
N VAL A 40 -11.84 6.12 -4.03
CA VAL A 40 -10.88 6.35 -5.10
C VAL A 40 -11.30 5.56 -6.34
N ASN A 41 -11.29 6.21 -7.50
CA ASN A 41 -11.53 5.53 -8.77
C ASN A 41 -10.31 4.66 -9.11
N PRO A 42 -10.45 3.32 -9.22
CA PRO A 42 -9.32 2.45 -9.54
C PRO A 42 -8.60 2.79 -10.84
N ALA A 43 -9.30 3.39 -11.80
CA ALA A 43 -8.70 3.81 -13.08
C ALA A 43 -7.66 4.92 -12.91
N GLU A 44 -7.72 5.66 -11.80
CA GLU A 44 -6.78 6.75 -11.48
C GLU A 44 -5.57 6.27 -10.70
N VAL A 45 -5.53 5.01 -10.30
CA VAL A 45 -4.49 4.46 -9.43
C VAL A 45 -3.34 3.90 -10.24
N THR A 46 -2.13 4.33 -9.92
CA THR A 46 -0.89 3.76 -10.43
C THR A 46 -0.20 3.01 -9.30
N VAL A 47 0.12 1.73 -9.53
CA VAL A 47 0.92 0.95 -8.58
C VAL A 47 2.39 1.26 -8.84
N ARG A 48 3.03 1.93 -7.88
CA ARG A 48 4.44 2.33 -7.98
C ARG A 48 5.37 1.23 -7.53
N MET A 49 4.93 0.41 -6.57
CA MET A 49 5.73 -0.68 -6.04
C MET A 49 4.81 -1.72 -5.40
N LYS A 50 5.19 -2.98 -5.51
CA LYS A 50 4.55 -4.09 -4.80
C LYS A 50 5.61 -4.85 -4.01
N LEU A 51 5.35 -5.05 -2.72
CA LEU A 51 6.23 -5.78 -1.81
C LEU A 51 5.45 -6.94 -1.19
N ARG A 52 6.11 -8.07 -1.03
CA ARG A 52 5.53 -9.25 -0.40
C ARG A 52 6.40 -9.69 0.77
N PHE A 53 5.78 -9.91 1.92
CA PHE A 53 6.45 -10.39 3.12
C PHE A 53 5.74 -11.63 3.63
N GLU A 54 6.46 -12.73 3.80
CA GLU A 54 5.92 -13.94 4.40
C GLU A 54 5.95 -13.81 5.92
N THR A 55 4.84 -14.17 6.58
CA THR A 55 4.73 -14.08 8.04
C THR A 55 5.53 -15.20 8.71
N GLU A 56 5.48 -16.41 8.13
CA GLU A 56 6.26 -17.56 8.58
C GLU A 56 6.79 -18.33 7.36
N PRO A 57 8.06 -18.72 7.34
CA PRO A 57 8.60 -19.53 6.23
C PRO A 57 7.82 -20.82 6.05
N GLY A 58 7.32 -21.06 4.85
CA GLY A 58 6.62 -22.28 4.50
C GLY A 58 5.15 -22.36 4.90
N SER A 59 4.59 -21.32 5.56
CA SER A 59 3.18 -21.28 5.95
C SER A 59 2.23 -20.99 4.80
N GLY A 60 2.72 -20.33 3.76
CA GLY A 60 1.92 -19.83 2.66
C GLY A 60 1.23 -18.50 2.94
N ASP A 61 1.26 -18.02 4.19
CA ASP A 61 0.69 -16.73 4.56
C ASP A 61 1.66 -15.60 4.22
N ALA A 62 1.12 -14.54 3.63
CA ALA A 62 1.93 -13.41 3.23
C ALA A 62 1.14 -12.12 3.36
N SER A 63 1.84 -11.01 3.57
CA SER A 63 1.29 -9.66 3.44
C SER A 63 1.83 -9.04 2.17
N ASN A 64 0.95 -8.48 1.34
CA ASN A 64 1.34 -7.70 0.18
C ASN A 64 1.14 -6.23 0.51
N ILE A 65 2.15 -5.42 0.20
CA ILE A 65 2.10 -3.97 0.39
C ILE A 65 2.26 -3.32 -0.97
N TYR A 66 1.34 -2.42 -1.28
CA TYR A 66 1.36 -1.68 -2.54
C TYR A 66 1.62 -0.21 -2.25
N ALA A 67 2.56 0.37 -2.98
CA ALA A 67 2.73 1.81 -3.00
C ALA A 67 1.91 2.36 -4.17
N LEU A 68 0.95 3.21 -3.87
CA LEU A 68 -0.04 3.71 -4.82
C LEU A 68 0.10 5.21 -5.01
N GLU A 69 -0.17 5.66 -6.23
CA GLU A 69 -0.27 7.08 -6.55
C GLU A 69 -1.55 7.32 -7.33
N ILE A 70 -2.28 8.37 -6.94
CA ILE A 70 -3.51 8.80 -7.62
C ILE A 70 -3.12 9.81 -8.69
N ALA A 71 -3.33 9.47 -9.96
CA ALA A 71 -2.88 10.28 -11.09
C ALA A 71 -3.49 11.69 -11.11
N ASP A 72 -4.77 11.80 -10.74
CA ASP A 72 -5.51 13.06 -10.79
C ASP A 72 -5.00 14.09 -9.77
N THR A 73 -4.70 13.64 -8.55
CA THR A 73 -4.37 14.54 -7.42
C THR A 73 -2.89 14.50 -7.04
N GLY A 74 -2.15 13.49 -7.49
CA GLY A 74 -0.78 13.25 -7.04
C GLY A 74 -0.67 12.69 -5.63
N VAL A 75 -1.79 12.34 -5.00
CA VAL A 75 -1.80 11.73 -3.67
C VAL A 75 -1.10 10.40 -3.72
N LYS A 76 -0.23 10.14 -2.74
CA LYS A 76 0.51 8.89 -2.61
C LYS A 76 0.19 8.22 -1.28
N GLY A 77 0.11 6.90 -1.31
CA GLY A 77 -0.18 6.13 -0.11
C GLY A 77 0.14 4.66 -0.26
N PHE A 78 -0.30 3.89 0.73
CA PHE A 78 -0.05 2.46 0.79
C PHE A 78 -1.35 1.69 0.98
N LEU A 79 -1.35 0.46 0.47
CA LEU A 79 -2.42 -0.51 0.67
C LEU A 79 -1.79 -1.80 1.17
N VAL A 80 -2.27 -2.31 2.29
CA VAL A 80 -1.83 -3.59 2.84
C VAL A 80 -2.92 -4.62 2.56
N ASP A 81 -2.54 -5.71 1.90
CA ASP A 81 -3.41 -6.83 1.61
C ASP A 81 -2.83 -8.08 2.26
N ALA A 82 -3.48 -8.58 3.31
CA ALA A 82 -3.06 -9.77 4.01
C ALA A 82 -3.77 -10.99 3.44
N LEU A 83 -2.98 -12.00 3.09
CA LEU A 83 -3.48 -13.27 2.57
C LEU A 83 -3.62 -14.32 3.67
#